data_12e92d7b156bc7a3c8f1185d4f9fb937
#
_entry.id   12e92d7b156bc7a3c8f1185d4f9fb937
#
_cell.length_a   1.000
_cell.length_b   1.000
_cell.length_c   1.000
_cell.angle_alpha   90.00
_cell.angle_beta   90.00
_cell.angle_gamma   90.00
#
_symmetry.space_group_name_H-M   'P 1'
#
loop_
_entity.id
_entity.type
_entity.pdbx_description
1 polymer ?
#
loop_
_entity_poly.entity_id
_entity_poly.type
_entity_poly.pdbx_seq_one_letter_code
_entity_poly.pdbx_strand_id
1 'polypeptide(L)'
;MKLRLFLLWIPIFIAAQSTPDLEYYLPNSTQYSTKIPTPKSIIGHQVGQWHITHDKLLYYMQTLAKTSDRIRLENRGTTFEGRPLILLTITSPENHQQLETIRKAHVQATDGNDRLGIENRPVVVYQGFSIHGNEASGSNAALLLAYHLAASESNEVKNLLKNTIILFDPSMNPDGLQRFAHWANTNKNINLNPDPNDREYQEDWPGGRTNHYWFDMNRDWLPVQLPESRARIETFHKWMPNILTDHHEMGTNSSFFFQPGIPSRTHPLTPKLNQQLTKEIGNYHAEAFDQLGSLYYSEENFDDF
;
A
#
# COMPACT_ATOMS: atom_id res chain seq x y z
N MET A 1 19.66 63.20 -24.63
CA MET A 1 19.63 61.77 -24.89
C MET A 1 18.49 61.17 -24.04
N LYS A 2 17.31 60.83 -24.63
CA LYS A 2 16.16 60.33 -23.89
C LYS A 2 16.21 58.79 -23.87
N LEU A 3 16.46 58.23 -22.71
CA LEU A 3 16.47 56.77 -22.48
C LEU A 3 15.02 56.29 -22.52
N ARG A 4 14.65 55.52 -23.54
CA ARG A 4 13.34 54.85 -23.60
C ARG A 4 13.48 53.50 -22.91
N LEU A 5 12.89 53.37 -21.71
CA LEU A 5 12.78 52.11 -20.99
C LEU A 5 11.74 51.25 -21.74
N PHE A 6 12.20 50.15 -22.36
CA PHE A 6 11.31 49.11 -22.88
C PHE A 6 11.00 48.16 -21.74
N LEU A 7 9.78 48.21 -21.18
CA LEU A 7 9.26 47.18 -20.30
C LEU A 7 8.91 45.96 -21.18
N LEU A 8 9.73 44.92 -21.10
CA LEU A 8 9.38 43.61 -21.63
C LEU A 8 8.33 42.97 -20.71
N TRP A 9 7.09 42.94 -21.17
CA TRP A 9 6.04 42.10 -20.59
C TRP A 9 6.33 40.66 -20.98
N ILE A 10 6.89 39.86 -20.06
CA ILE A 10 6.97 38.43 -20.19
C ILE A 10 5.68 37.90 -19.56
N PRO A 11 4.74 37.28 -20.33
CA PRO A 11 3.60 36.63 -19.74
C PRO A 11 4.07 35.44 -18.90
N ILE A 12 4.00 35.55 -17.59
CA ILE A 12 4.20 34.42 -16.69
C ILE A 12 2.94 33.56 -16.83
N PHE A 13 3.05 32.48 -17.61
CA PHE A 13 2.08 31.40 -17.59
C PHE A 13 2.19 30.69 -16.24
N ILE A 14 1.35 31.02 -15.29
CA ILE A 14 1.11 30.22 -14.10
C ILE A 14 0.36 28.98 -14.59
N ALA A 15 1.08 27.93 -14.93
CA ALA A 15 0.47 26.62 -15.09
C ALA A 15 -0.01 26.19 -13.69
N ALA A 16 -1.32 26.30 -13.45
CA ALA A 16 -1.90 25.63 -12.30
C ALA A 16 -1.55 24.15 -12.42
N GLN A 17 -0.84 23.59 -11.44
CA GLN A 17 -0.59 22.17 -11.42
C GLN A 17 -1.94 21.45 -11.40
N SER A 18 -2.26 20.79 -12.52
CA SER A 18 -3.42 19.92 -12.57
C SER A 18 -3.19 18.76 -11.61
N THR A 19 -4.17 18.47 -10.76
CA THR A 19 -4.12 17.25 -9.93
C THR A 19 -3.94 16.05 -10.85
N PRO A 20 -2.93 15.18 -10.60
CA PRO A 20 -2.74 13.97 -11.40
C PRO A 20 -4.05 13.19 -11.49
N ASP A 21 -4.37 12.70 -12.67
CA ASP A 21 -5.53 11.83 -12.87
C ASP A 21 -5.17 10.36 -12.69
N LEU A 22 -6.14 9.49 -12.91
CA LEU A 22 -5.95 8.06 -12.73
C LEU A 22 -4.90 7.49 -13.71
N GLU A 23 -4.79 8.05 -14.91
CA GLU A 23 -3.85 7.63 -15.95
C GLU A 23 -2.40 7.91 -15.57
N TYR A 24 -2.15 8.92 -14.74
CA TYR A 24 -0.81 9.19 -14.21
C TYR A 24 -0.25 8.04 -13.35
N TYR A 25 -1.13 7.37 -12.61
CA TYR A 25 -0.74 6.33 -11.65
C TYR A 25 -0.76 4.92 -12.22
N LEU A 26 -1.53 4.69 -13.28
CA LEU A 26 -1.78 3.35 -13.80
C LEU A 26 -1.06 3.13 -15.14
N PRO A 27 -0.74 1.87 -15.50
CA PRO A 27 -0.09 1.57 -16.77
C PRO A 27 -0.92 2.05 -17.97
N ASN A 28 -0.33 2.91 -18.81
CA ASN A 28 -1.00 3.60 -19.93
C ASN A 28 -1.58 2.66 -21.01
N SER A 29 -1.06 1.44 -21.11
CA SER A 29 -1.49 0.44 -22.11
C SER A 29 -2.59 -0.49 -21.63
N THR A 30 -3.06 -0.32 -20.39
CA THR A 30 -4.02 -1.24 -19.77
C THR A 30 -5.45 -0.81 -20.01
N GLN A 31 -6.25 -1.73 -20.57
CA GLN A 31 -7.69 -1.55 -20.65
C GLN A 31 -8.34 -1.96 -19.33
N TYR A 32 -9.24 -1.13 -18.82
CA TYR A 32 -9.97 -1.35 -17.57
C TYR A 32 -11.44 -1.59 -17.81
N SER A 33 -12.03 -2.54 -17.07
CA SER A 33 -13.45 -2.87 -17.12
C SER A 33 -14.29 -1.72 -16.61
N THR A 34 -15.23 -1.23 -17.41
CA THR A 34 -16.18 -0.16 -17.04
C THR A 34 -17.20 -0.60 -15.98
N LYS A 35 -17.28 -1.90 -15.68
CA LYS A 35 -18.15 -2.43 -14.62
C LYS A 35 -17.59 -2.19 -13.21
N ILE A 36 -16.29 -1.97 -13.12
CA ILE A 36 -15.61 -1.73 -11.83
C ILE A 36 -15.48 -0.21 -11.64
N PRO A 37 -16.05 0.36 -10.57
CA PRO A 37 -16.01 1.80 -10.36
C PRO A 37 -14.59 2.26 -10.01
N THR A 38 -14.20 3.41 -10.57
CA THR A 38 -12.90 4.04 -10.23
C THR A 38 -12.90 4.57 -8.80
N PRO A 39 -11.73 4.71 -8.14
CA PRO A 39 -11.67 5.31 -6.81
C PRO A 39 -12.40 6.65 -6.75
N LYS A 40 -12.09 7.57 -7.67
CA LYS A 40 -12.70 8.90 -7.74
C LYS A 40 -14.23 8.87 -7.76
N SER A 41 -14.83 7.94 -8.49
CA SER A 41 -16.30 7.86 -8.62
C SER A 41 -16.99 7.50 -7.29
N ILE A 42 -16.28 6.89 -6.35
CA ILE A 42 -16.80 6.43 -5.06
C ILE A 42 -16.39 7.36 -3.92
N ILE A 43 -15.10 7.74 -3.84
CA ILE A 43 -14.59 8.56 -2.73
C ILE A 43 -14.84 10.06 -2.94
N GLY A 44 -15.22 10.48 -4.17
CA GLY A 44 -15.61 11.86 -4.49
C GLY A 44 -14.46 12.82 -4.82
N HIS A 45 -13.21 12.33 -4.86
CA HIS A 45 -12.02 13.10 -5.24
C HIS A 45 -10.97 12.20 -5.88
N GLN A 46 -10.02 12.79 -6.59
CA GLN A 46 -8.90 12.03 -7.14
C GLN A 46 -7.98 11.54 -6.02
N VAL A 47 -7.43 10.31 -6.17
CA VAL A 47 -6.42 9.80 -5.25
C VAL A 47 -5.23 10.75 -5.20
N GLY A 48 -4.74 11.05 -3.99
CA GLY A 48 -3.68 12.03 -3.76
C GLY A 48 -4.16 13.49 -3.66
N GLN A 49 -5.40 13.80 -4.04
CA GLN A 49 -5.95 15.15 -3.89
C GLN A 49 -6.25 15.50 -2.42
N TRP A 50 -6.78 14.53 -1.68
CA TRP A 50 -7.03 14.56 -0.24
C TRP A 50 -6.48 13.28 0.38
N HIS A 51 -6.09 13.31 1.64
CA HIS A 51 -5.76 12.09 2.36
C HIS A 51 -7.00 11.23 2.53
N ILE A 52 -6.89 9.95 2.22
CA ILE A 52 -8.01 9.03 2.34
C ILE A 52 -8.38 8.82 3.80
N THR A 53 -9.66 9.03 4.15
CA THR A 53 -10.20 8.69 5.46
C THR A 53 -10.57 7.21 5.51
N HIS A 54 -10.52 6.61 6.71
CA HIS A 54 -10.80 5.17 6.84
C HIS A 54 -12.21 4.78 6.40
N ASP A 55 -13.21 5.62 6.63
CA ASP A 55 -14.59 5.38 6.20
C ASP A 55 -14.72 5.30 4.67
N LYS A 56 -14.08 6.23 3.94
CA LYS A 56 -14.05 6.22 2.48
C LYS A 56 -13.24 5.03 1.93
N LEU A 57 -12.11 4.72 2.54
CA LEU A 57 -11.31 3.54 2.19
C LEU A 57 -12.14 2.27 2.35
N LEU A 58 -12.78 2.08 3.50
CA LEU A 58 -13.65 0.95 3.79
C LEU A 58 -14.79 0.84 2.76
N TYR A 59 -15.46 1.96 2.49
CA TYR A 59 -16.58 1.99 1.54
C TYR A 59 -16.14 1.61 0.13
N TYR A 60 -14.98 2.08 -0.30
CA TYR A 60 -14.42 1.71 -1.60
C TYR A 60 -14.06 0.22 -1.67
N MET A 61 -13.37 -0.32 -0.68
CA MET A 61 -13.01 -1.74 -0.63
C MET A 61 -14.23 -2.66 -0.61
N GLN A 62 -15.27 -2.29 0.14
CA GLN A 62 -16.57 -2.98 0.11
C GLN A 62 -17.25 -2.91 -1.26
N THR A 63 -17.12 -1.78 -1.95
CA THR A 63 -17.68 -1.62 -3.29
C THR A 63 -16.95 -2.51 -4.29
N LEU A 64 -15.61 -2.56 -4.25
CA LEU A 64 -14.83 -3.46 -5.09
C LEU A 64 -15.20 -4.93 -4.85
N ALA A 65 -15.34 -5.35 -3.59
CA ALA A 65 -15.72 -6.73 -3.26
C ALA A 65 -17.13 -7.11 -3.74
N LYS A 66 -18.02 -6.13 -3.92
CA LYS A 66 -19.39 -6.34 -4.45
C LYS A 66 -19.42 -6.35 -5.99
N THR A 67 -18.50 -5.66 -6.64
CA THR A 67 -18.54 -5.45 -8.10
C THR A 67 -17.54 -6.31 -8.88
N SER A 68 -16.52 -6.86 -8.20
CA SER A 68 -15.49 -7.70 -8.81
C SER A 68 -15.57 -9.14 -8.30
N ASP A 69 -15.55 -10.09 -9.19
CA ASP A 69 -15.45 -11.53 -8.88
C ASP A 69 -14.04 -11.97 -8.48
N ARG A 70 -13.05 -11.05 -8.58
CA ARG A 70 -11.66 -11.26 -8.18
C ARG A 70 -11.40 -10.96 -6.71
N ILE A 71 -12.36 -10.37 -5.98
CA ILE A 71 -12.17 -9.85 -4.62
C ILE A 71 -13.19 -10.43 -3.67
N ARG A 72 -12.72 -10.96 -2.54
CA ARG A 72 -13.53 -11.25 -1.36
C ARG A 72 -13.03 -10.41 -0.19
N LEU A 73 -13.95 -9.90 0.62
CA LEU A 73 -13.62 -9.10 1.80
C LEU A 73 -14.06 -9.85 3.06
N GLU A 74 -13.17 -9.93 4.04
CA GLU A 74 -13.49 -10.40 5.40
C GLU A 74 -13.21 -9.31 6.43
N ASN A 75 -13.97 -9.31 7.52
CA ASN A 75 -13.71 -8.50 8.70
C ASN A 75 -13.06 -9.40 9.75
N ARG A 76 -11.86 -9.04 10.21
CA ARG A 76 -11.04 -9.79 11.16
C ARG A 76 -11.18 -9.29 12.61
N GLY A 77 -12.15 -8.43 12.87
CA GLY A 77 -12.37 -7.80 14.18
C GLY A 77 -12.40 -6.28 14.08
N THR A 78 -12.17 -5.62 15.20
CA THR A 78 -12.22 -4.16 15.30
C THR A 78 -11.04 -3.60 16.06
N THR A 79 -10.69 -2.35 15.75
CA THR A 79 -9.75 -1.53 16.54
C THR A 79 -10.36 -1.14 17.88
N PHE A 80 -9.57 -0.46 18.72
CA PHE A 80 -10.09 0.11 19.99
C PHE A 80 -11.18 1.17 19.78
N GLU A 81 -11.19 1.87 18.63
CA GLU A 81 -12.23 2.84 18.27
C GLU A 81 -13.41 2.19 17.52
N GLY A 82 -13.46 0.86 17.45
CA GLY A 82 -14.55 0.12 16.81
C GLY A 82 -14.50 0.10 15.28
N ARG A 83 -13.39 0.52 14.65
CA ARG A 83 -13.24 0.46 13.18
C ARG A 83 -12.94 -0.97 12.73
N PRO A 84 -13.59 -1.47 11.68
CA PRO A 84 -13.37 -2.82 11.19
C PRO A 84 -11.97 -3.01 10.64
N LEU A 85 -11.36 -4.15 10.96
CA LEU A 85 -10.08 -4.62 10.47
C LEU A 85 -10.32 -5.50 9.23
N ILE A 86 -10.39 -4.88 8.07
CA ILE A 86 -10.72 -5.60 6.83
C ILE A 86 -9.48 -6.23 6.20
N LEU A 87 -9.70 -7.35 5.53
CA LEU A 87 -8.74 -7.98 4.61
C LEU A 87 -9.46 -8.31 3.31
N LEU A 88 -8.82 -8.01 2.19
CA LEU A 88 -9.28 -8.48 0.90
C LEU A 88 -8.43 -9.68 0.48
N THR A 89 -9.09 -10.73 0.01
CA THR A 89 -8.43 -11.79 -0.75
C THR A 89 -8.63 -11.51 -2.22
N ILE A 90 -7.55 -11.22 -2.94
CA ILE A 90 -7.57 -10.87 -4.37
C ILE A 90 -6.88 -11.98 -5.14
N THR A 91 -7.62 -12.61 -6.05
CA THR A 91 -7.14 -13.72 -6.89
C THR A 91 -8.10 -13.95 -8.06
N SER A 92 -7.83 -14.95 -8.91
CA SER A 92 -8.76 -15.29 -9.99
C SER A 92 -10.08 -15.87 -9.47
N PRO A 93 -11.19 -15.74 -10.22
CA PRO A 93 -12.47 -16.36 -9.85
C PRO A 93 -12.38 -17.87 -9.64
N GLU A 94 -11.55 -18.56 -10.44
CA GLU A 94 -11.31 -20.00 -10.33
C GLU A 94 -10.64 -20.36 -8.99
N ASN A 95 -9.65 -19.59 -8.58
CA ASN A 95 -9.00 -19.77 -7.28
C ASN A 95 -9.97 -19.54 -6.13
N HIS A 96 -10.87 -18.55 -6.26
CA HIS A 96 -11.91 -18.30 -5.24
C HIS A 96 -12.87 -19.49 -5.04
N GLN A 97 -13.13 -20.28 -6.08
CA GLN A 97 -14.00 -21.47 -5.97
C GLN A 97 -13.38 -22.58 -5.13
N GLN A 98 -12.04 -22.65 -5.07
CA GLN A 98 -11.29 -23.68 -4.36
C GLN A 98 -10.33 -23.11 -3.31
N LEU A 99 -10.58 -21.89 -2.83
CA LEU A 99 -9.65 -21.12 -2.01
C LEU A 99 -9.20 -21.88 -0.76
N GLU A 100 -10.11 -22.54 -0.05
CA GLU A 100 -9.79 -23.29 1.16
C GLU A 100 -8.96 -24.56 0.88
N THR A 101 -9.19 -25.21 -0.26
CA THR A 101 -8.38 -26.33 -0.72
C THR A 101 -6.94 -25.89 -1.02
N ILE A 102 -6.81 -24.77 -1.73
CA ILE A 102 -5.49 -24.18 -2.03
C ILE A 102 -4.78 -23.81 -0.72
N ARG A 103 -5.47 -23.13 0.19
CA ARG A 103 -4.90 -22.72 1.48
C ARG A 103 -4.38 -23.92 2.28
N LYS A 104 -5.19 -24.96 2.42
CA LYS A 104 -4.79 -26.17 3.18
C LYS A 104 -3.56 -26.84 2.54
N ALA A 105 -3.56 -27.01 1.23
CA ALA A 105 -2.43 -27.58 0.52
C ALA A 105 -1.17 -26.72 0.62
N HIS A 106 -1.33 -25.39 0.61
CA HIS A 106 -0.24 -24.44 0.78
C HIS A 106 0.39 -24.56 2.19
N VAL A 107 -0.43 -24.52 3.25
CA VAL A 107 0.06 -24.65 4.64
C VAL A 107 0.74 -26.01 4.88
N GLN A 108 0.16 -27.10 4.37
CA GLN A 108 0.81 -28.43 4.47
C GLN A 108 2.20 -28.46 3.81
N ALA A 109 2.38 -27.75 2.70
CA ALA A 109 3.67 -27.66 2.04
C ALA A 109 4.71 -26.87 2.84
N THR A 110 4.29 -25.85 3.61
CA THR A 110 5.21 -25.09 4.47
C THR A 110 5.78 -25.94 5.61
N ASP A 111 5.02 -26.92 6.08
CA ASP A 111 5.46 -27.87 7.10
C ASP A 111 6.42 -28.96 6.55
N GLY A 112 6.72 -28.92 5.25
CA GLY A 112 7.63 -29.87 4.59
C GLY A 112 7.06 -31.26 4.35
N ASN A 113 5.79 -31.50 4.71
CA ASN A 113 5.13 -32.81 4.65
C ASN A 113 4.60 -33.19 3.26
N ASP A 114 4.38 -32.20 2.38
CA ASP A 114 3.91 -32.44 1.02
C ASP A 114 4.53 -31.43 0.04
N ARG A 115 5.56 -31.86 -0.66
CA ARG A 115 6.23 -31.07 -1.71
C ARG A 115 5.75 -31.42 -3.12
N LEU A 116 4.82 -32.37 -3.28
CA LEU A 116 4.32 -32.76 -4.58
C LEU A 116 3.41 -31.67 -5.15
N GLY A 117 3.66 -31.26 -6.39
CA GLY A 117 2.85 -30.30 -7.11
C GLY A 117 3.00 -28.83 -6.62
N ILE A 118 4.06 -28.51 -5.89
CA ILE A 118 4.35 -27.16 -5.40
C ILE A 118 4.46 -26.15 -6.57
N GLU A 119 5.04 -26.59 -7.69
CA GLU A 119 5.25 -25.75 -8.89
C GLU A 119 3.94 -25.26 -9.53
N ASN A 120 2.84 -25.94 -9.25
CA ASN A 120 1.52 -25.61 -9.83
C ASN A 120 0.59 -24.90 -8.84
N ARG A 121 1.08 -24.55 -7.64
CA ARG A 121 0.27 -23.88 -6.62
C ARG A 121 0.43 -22.37 -6.71
N PRO A 122 -0.65 -21.59 -6.52
CA PRO A 122 -0.54 -20.15 -6.43
C PRO A 122 0.39 -19.72 -5.29
N VAL A 123 1.22 -18.70 -5.54
CA VAL A 123 2.02 -18.04 -4.51
C VAL A 123 1.08 -17.23 -3.61
N VAL A 124 1.29 -17.28 -2.30
CA VAL A 124 0.55 -16.47 -1.33
C VAL A 124 1.37 -15.25 -0.95
N VAL A 125 0.82 -14.07 -1.19
CA VAL A 125 1.45 -12.78 -0.90
C VAL A 125 0.60 -12.02 0.10
N TYR A 126 1.17 -11.57 1.22
CA TYR A 126 0.54 -10.64 2.14
C TYR A 126 1.04 -9.23 1.84
N GLN A 127 0.13 -8.30 1.56
CA GLN A 127 0.45 -6.89 1.34
C GLN A 127 -0.21 -6.04 2.42
N GLY A 128 0.59 -5.45 3.30
CA GLY A 128 0.16 -4.58 4.38
C GLY A 128 0.46 -3.11 4.09
N PHE A 129 -0.52 -2.23 4.30
CA PHE A 129 -0.39 -0.80 4.07
C PHE A 129 -0.68 -0.02 5.35
N SER A 130 0.04 1.09 5.53
CA SER A 130 -0.23 2.09 6.58
C SER A 130 -0.29 1.50 8.00
N ILE A 131 0.75 0.77 8.42
CA ILE A 131 0.92 0.40 9.83
C ILE A 131 1.17 1.66 10.69
N HIS A 132 1.84 2.66 10.12
CA HIS A 132 1.85 4.02 10.62
C HIS A 132 0.79 4.82 9.87
N GLY A 133 -0.24 5.28 10.58
CA GLY A 133 -1.40 5.92 9.95
C GLY A 133 -1.10 7.28 9.32
N ASN A 134 -0.02 7.96 9.75
CA ASN A 134 0.42 9.23 9.17
C ASN A 134 1.38 9.07 7.97
N GLU A 135 1.73 7.85 7.61
CA GLU A 135 2.39 7.53 6.36
C GLU A 135 1.31 7.34 5.28
N ALA A 136 0.77 8.45 4.80
CA ALA A 136 -0.51 8.51 4.11
C ALA A 136 -0.51 7.89 2.70
N SER A 137 0.64 7.78 2.02
CA SER A 137 0.70 7.22 0.67
C SER A 137 0.30 5.75 0.64
N GLY A 138 0.57 4.98 1.68
CA GLY A 138 0.24 3.55 1.71
C GLY A 138 -1.23 3.25 1.42
N SER A 139 -2.16 3.76 2.22
CA SER A 139 -3.60 3.53 2.01
C SER A 139 -4.15 4.20 0.74
N ASN A 140 -3.56 5.31 0.30
CA ASN A 140 -3.90 5.93 -0.99
C ASN A 140 -3.44 5.05 -2.17
N ALA A 141 -2.22 4.49 -2.12
CA ALA A 141 -1.74 3.54 -3.10
C ALA A 141 -2.56 2.24 -3.12
N ALA A 142 -3.03 1.80 -1.94
CA ALA A 142 -3.91 0.65 -1.83
C ALA A 142 -5.22 0.80 -2.62
N LEU A 143 -5.80 2.02 -2.71
CA LEU A 143 -6.98 2.27 -3.56
C LEU A 143 -6.68 1.99 -5.04
N LEU A 144 -5.53 2.47 -5.52
CA LEU A 144 -5.10 2.36 -6.92
C LEU A 144 -4.76 0.90 -7.27
N LEU A 145 -4.00 0.23 -6.41
CA LEU A 145 -3.62 -1.15 -6.62
C LEU A 145 -4.82 -2.10 -6.58
N ALA A 146 -5.73 -1.93 -5.62
CA ALA A 146 -6.95 -2.72 -5.56
C ALA A 146 -7.82 -2.52 -6.80
N TYR A 147 -7.96 -1.28 -7.30
CA TYR A 147 -8.65 -0.98 -8.54
C TYR A 147 -7.96 -1.66 -9.73
N HIS A 148 -6.65 -1.54 -9.85
CA HIS A 148 -5.88 -2.15 -10.93
C HIS A 148 -6.09 -3.66 -10.99
N LEU A 149 -5.98 -4.34 -9.87
CA LEU A 149 -6.16 -5.79 -9.77
C LEU A 149 -7.61 -6.22 -10.06
N ALA A 150 -8.58 -5.41 -9.60
CA ALA A 150 -10.00 -5.69 -9.82
C ALA A 150 -10.45 -5.47 -11.27
N ALA A 151 -9.98 -4.39 -11.90
CA ALA A 151 -10.55 -3.87 -13.13
C ALA A 151 -9.72 -4.14 -14.40
N SER A 152 -8.41 -4.43 -14.26
CA SER A 152 -7.53 -4.64 -15.42
C SER A 152 -7.98 -5.84 -16.27
N GLU A 153 -8.10 -5.61 -17.58
CA GLU A 153 -8.39 -6.64 -18.57
C GLU A 153 -7.12 -7.22 -19.23
N SER A 154 -5.93 -6.77 -18.79
CA SER A 154 -4.66 -7.26 -19.36
C SER A 154 -4.45 -8.74 -19.06
N ASN A 155 -3.81 -9.44 -20.00
CA ASN A 155 -3.43 -10.84 -19.82
C ASN A 155 -2.40 -11.00 -18.70
N GLU A 156 -1.57 -10.00 -18.47
CA GLU A 156 -0.59 -9.98 -17.41
C GLU A 156 -1.26 -10.08 -16.04
N VAL A 157 -2.21 -9.19 -15.72
CA VAL A 157 -2.95 -9.22 -14.46
C VAL A 157 -3.80 -10.48 -14.33
N LYS A 158 -4.45 -10.93 -15.40
CA LYS A 158 -5.20 -12.19 -15.39
C LYS A 158 -4.31 -13.38 -15.04
N ASN A 159 -3.12 -13.45 -15.65
CA ASN A 159 -2.14 -14.50 -15.36
C ASN A 159 -1.56 -14.38 -13.94
N LEU A 160 -1.24 -13.15 -13.50
CA LEU A 160 -0.82 -12.89 -12.12
C LEU A 160 -1.84 -13.45 -11.12
N LEU A 161 -3.12 -13.08 -11.26
CA LEU A 161 -4.18 -13.51 -10.33
C LEU A 161 -4.47 -15.01 -10.41
N LYS A 162 -4.26 -15.65 -11.55
CA LYS A 162 -4.36 -17.11 -11.66
C LYS A 162 -3.29 -17.83 -10.83
N ASN A 163 -2.09 -17.25 -10.74
CA ASN A 163 -0.94 -17.85 -10.10
C ASN A 163 -0.65 -17.27 -8.70
N THR A 164 -1.49 -16.37 -8.19
CA THR A 164 -1.24 -15.69 -6.92
C THR A 164 -2.53 -15.53 -6.12
N ILE A 165 -2.41 -15.68 -4.81
CA ILE A 165 -3.42 -15.26 -3.83
C ILE A 165 -2.84 -14.09 -3.05
N ILE A 166 -3.45 -12.92 -3.18
CA ILE A 166 -3.03 -11.71 -2.49
C ILE A 166 -3.93 -11.48 -1.29
N LEU A 167 -3.34 -11.50 -0.10
CA LEU A 167 -3.94 -11.11 1.17
C LEU A 167 -3.66 -9.62 1.34
N PHE A 168 -4.64 -8.81 1.06
CA PHE A 168 -4.48 -7.36 0.90
C PHE A 168 -5.09 -6.63 2.09
N ASP A 169 -4.25 -6.04 2.92
CA ASP A 169 -4.62 -5.26 4.11
C ASP A 169 -4.47 -3.77 3.81
N PRO A 170 -5.54 -3.06 3.43
CA PRO A 170 -5.44 -1.70 2.89
C PRO A 170 -5.13 -0.65 3.96
N SER A 171 -5.26 -0.99 5.23
CA SER A 171 -4.85 -0.16 6.36
C SER A 171 -4.70 -1.02 7.62
N MET A 172 -3.46 -1.28 8.00
CA MET A 172 -3.14 -2.00 9.24
C MET A 172 -3.40 -1.15 10.50
N ASN A 173 -3.54 0.18 10.35
CA ASN A 173 -3.81 1.13 11.44
C ASN A 173 -4.99 2.06 11.12
N PRO A 174 -6.23 1.57 11.18
CA PRO A 174 -7.42 2.38 10.88
C PRO A 174 -7.57 3.62 11.76
N ASP A 175 -7.25 3.53 13.06
CA ASP A 175 -7.41 4.62 14.01
C ASP A 175 -6.38 5.73 13.76
N GLY A 176 -5.13 5.37 13.55
CA GLY A 176 -4.07 6.31 13.20
C GLY A 176 -4.29 6.96 11.83
N LEU A 177 -4.70 6.19 10.82
CA LEU A 177 -5.03 6.71 9.50
C LEU A 177 -6.16 7.74 9.57
N GLN A 178 -7.24 7.44 10.30
CA GLN A 178 -8.37 8.36 10.44
C GLN A 178 -7.97 9.65 11.15
N ARG A 179 -7.14 9.56 12.19
CA ARG A 179 -6.67 10.73 12.94
C ARG A 179 -5.81 11.63 12.06
N PHE A 180 -4.85 11.06 11.36
CA PHE A 180 -4.00 11.80 10.44
C PHE A 180 -4.80 12.44 9.29
N ALA A 181 -5.65 11.66 8.61
CA ALA A 181 -6.43 12.17 7.49
C ALA A 181 -7.36 13.31 7.90
N HIS A 182 -7.96 13.24 9.09
CA HIS A 182 -8.78 14.33 9.62
C HIS A 182 -7.97 15.59 9.82
N TRP A 183 -6.82 15.49 10.50
CA TRP A 183 -5.94 16.63 10.71
C TRP A 183 -5.43 17.22 9.39
N ALA A 184 -4.86 16.39 8.52
CA ALA A 184 -4.27 16.84 7.26
C ALA A 184 -5.29 17.51 6.34
N ASN A 185 -6.49 16.91 6.19
CA ASN A 185 -7.54 17.46 5.35
C ASN A 185 -8.14 18.76 5.91
N THR A 186 -8.16 18.90 7.25
CA THR A 186 -8.69 20.13 7.90
C THR A 186 -7.71 21.30 7.78
N ASN A 187 -6.40 21.04 7.78
CA ASN A 187 -5.37 22.09 7.75
C ASN A 187 -4.77 22.31 6.36
N LYS A 188 -5.18 21.53 5.37
CA LYS A 188 -4.69 21.65 4.00
C LYS A 188 -4.98 23.01 3.40
N ASN A 189 -3.94 23.68 2.87
CA ASN A 189 -4.08 24.89 2.11
C ASN A 189 -4.67 24.63 0.72
N ILE A 190 -5.44 25.60 0.19
CA ILE A 190 -5.97 25.55 -1.19
C ILE A 190 -4.84 25.70 -2.20
N ASN A 191 -3.90 26.59 -1.91
CA ASN A 191 -2.71 26.83 -2.73
C ASN A 191 -1.50 26.23 -2.05
N LEU A 192 -0.53 25.77 -2.84
CA LEU A 192 0.74 25.28 -2.29
C LEU A 192 1.39 26.37 -1.44
N ASN A 193 1.68 26.05 -0.19
CA ASN A 193 2.38 26.91 0.74
C ASN A 193 3.79 26.32 0.99
N PRO A 194 4.87 27.04 0.62
CA PRO A 194 6.23 26.55 0.81
C PRO A 194 6.79 26.79 2.21
N ASP A 195 6.05 27.44 3.11
CA ASP A 195 6.52 27.69 4.48
C ASP A 195 6.47 26.40 5.32
N PRO A 196 7.61 25.82 5.71
CA PRO A 196 7.65 24.59 6.49
C PRO A 196 7.08 24.73 7.90
N ASN A 197 6.86 25.96 8.37
CA ASN A 197 6.25 26.24 9.67
C ASN A 197 4.73 26.40 9.59
N ASP A 198 4.17 26.32 8.39
CA ASP A 198 2.71 26.34 8.24
C ASP A 198 2.06 25.17 8.93
N ARG A 199 0.84 25.38 9.43
CA ARG A 199 0.08 24.37 10.15
C ARG A 199 -0.17 23.11 9.32
N GLU A 200 -0.21 23.21 8.00
CA GLU A 200 -0.35 22.09 7.07
C GLU A 200 0.76 21.04 7.23
N TYR A 201 1.95 21.43 7.74
CA TYR A 201 3.12 20.58 7.91
C TYR A 201 3.43 20.20 9.35
N GLN A 202 2.65 20.69 10.31
CA GLN A 202 2.87 20.49 11.74
C GLN A 202 1.75 19.62 12.32
N GLU A 203 1.92 18.30 12.24
CA GLU A 203 0.94 17.36 12.78
C GLU A 203 0.82 17.52 14.31
N ASP A 204 -0.41 17.74 14.77
CA ASP A 204 -0.68 17.88 16.21
C ASP A 204 -0.48 16.53 16.93
N TRP A 205 0.12 16.59 18.13
CA TRP A 205 0.14 15.44 19.01
C TRP A 205 -1.28 14.97 19.35
N PRO A 206 -1.56 13.65 19.39
CA PRO A 206 -0.62 12.51 19.39
C PRO A 206 -0.21 12.03 17.98
N GLY A 207 -0.63 12.67 16.91
CA GLY A 207 -0.34 12.28 15.55
C GLY A 207 -1.03 10.96 15.12
N GLY A 208 -0.93 10.65 13.85
CA GLY A 208 -1.52 9.42 13.27
C GLY A 208 -0.57 8.22 13.21
N ARG A 209 0.69 8.36 13.62
CA ARG A 209 1.65 7.27 13.57
C ARG A 209 1.16 6.05 14.35
N THR A 210 0.70 6.24 15.55
CA THR A 210 0.33 5.22 16.53
C THR A 210 -1.16 4.86 16.47
N ASN A 211 -1.56 3.78 17.15
CA ASN A 211 -2.96 3.40 17.32
C ASN A 211 -3.71 4.33 18.31
N HIS A 212 -4.91 3.94 18.73
CA HIS A 212 -5.72 4.71 19.68
C HIS A 212 -4.98 5.03 21.00
N TYR A 213 -4.27 4.05 21.57
CA TYR A 213 -3.55 4.19 22.84
C TYR A 213 -2.09 4.59 22.69
N TRP A 214 -1.71 5.13 21.54
CA TRP A 214 -0.37 5.65 21.21
C TRP A 214 0.73 4.60 21.18
N PHE A 215 0.36 3.33 20.95
CA PHE A 215 1.34 2.29 20.70
C PHE A 215 1.75 2.24 19.24
N ASP A 216 3.04 2.17 19.00
CA ASP A 216 3.59 1.92 17.66
C ASP A 216 3.38 0.46 17.30
N MET A 217 2.46 0.22 16.36
CA MET A 217 2.10 -1.13 15.93
C MET A 217 3.21 -1.83 15.16
N ASN A 218 4.20 -1.06 14.64
CA ASN A 218 5.41 -1.62 14.05
C ASN A 218 6.44 -2.04 15.12
N ARG A 219 6.07 -2.02 16.42
CA ARG A 219 6.81 -2.63 17.53
C ARG A 219 6.04 -3.78 18.17
N ASP A 220 4.89 -4.16 17.58
CA ASP A 220 4.00 -5.20 18.14
C ASP A 220 3.89 -6.45 17.25
N TRP A 221 4.87 -6.68 16.36
CA TRP A 221 4.94 -7.89 15.54
C TRP A 221 5.18 -9.15 16.38
N LEU A 222 6.07 -9.08 17.38
CA LEU A 222 6.41 -10.19 18.27
C LEU A 222 5.54 -10.23 19.54
N PRO A 223 5.30 -9.10 20.25
CA PRO A 223 4.48 -9.11 21.46
C PRO A 223 3.00 -9.41 21.21
N VAL A 224 2.45 -8.99 20.07
CA VAL A 224 1.07 -9.24 19.60
C VAL A 224 0.01 -8.88 20.67
N GLN A 225 0.16 -7.69 21.26
CA GLN A 225 -0.73 -7.24 22.33
C GLN A 225 -1.97 -6.51 21.81
N LEU A 226 -1.88 -5.90 20.64
CA LEU A 226 -2.91 -5.04 20.08
C LEU A 226 -3.92 -5.82 19.23
N PRO A 227 -5.20 -5.43 19.17
CA PRO A 227 -6.21 -6.15 18.37
C PRO A 227 -5.85 -6.18 16.88
N GLU A 228 -5.27 -5.09 16.37
CA GLU A 228 -4.81 -5.00 14.98
C GLU A 228 -3.68 -6.00 14.71
N SER A 229 -2.72 -6.10 15.63
CA SER A 229 -1.61 -7.05 15.55
C SER A 229 -2.09 -8.50 15.62
N ARG A 230 -3.05 -8.80 16.49
CA ARG A 230 -3.65 -10.15 16.59
C ARG A 230 -4.30 -10.54 15.29
N ALA A 231 -5.13 -9.68 14.70
CA ALA A 231 -5.79 -9.95 13.43
C ALA A 231 -4.79 -10.22 12.29
N ARG A 232 -3.70 -9.46 12.25
CA ARG A 232 -2.61 -9.63 11.28
C ARG A 232 -1.88 -10.94 11.48
N ILE A 233 -1.45 -11.25 12.69
CA ILE A 233 -0.67 -12.46 13.01
C ILE A 233 -1.53 -13.72 12.86
N GLU A 234 -2.81 -13.70 13.24
CA GLU A 234 -3.75 -14.78 12.97
C GLU A 234 -3.90 -15.05 11.47
N THR A 235 -3.99 -14.00 10.66
CA THR A 235 -4.00 -14.12 9.19
C THR A 235 -2.71 -14.72 8.68
N PHE A 236 -1.55 -14.27 9.19
CA PHE A 236 -0.24 -14.81 8.84
C PHE A 236 -0.15 -16.31 9.11
N HIS A 237 -0.49 -16.75 10.31
CA HIS A 237 -0.46 -18.18 10.67
C HIS A 237 -1.51 -19.01 9.91
N LYS A 238 -2.67 -18.44 9.63
CA LYS A 238 -3.70 -19.10 8.83
C LYS A 238 -3.24 -19.40 7.40
N TRP A 239 -2.38 -18.54 6.84
CA TRP A 239 -2.00 -18.59 5.44
C TRP A 239 -0.53 -18.92 5.19
N MET A 240 0.37 -18.67 6.12
CA MET A 240 1.82 -18.85 5.97
C MET A 240 2.35 -18.28 4.63
N PRO A 241 2.19 -16.98 4.35
CA PRO A 241 2.48 -16.40 3.05
C PRO A 241 3.94 -16.58 2.65
N ASN A 242 4.19 -16.76 1.34
CA ASN A 242 5.53 -16.84 0.77
C ASN A 242 6.26 -15.50 0.82
N ILE A 243 5.50 -14.41 0.65
CA ILE A 243 5.99 -13.05 0.64
C ILE A 243 5.10 -12.21 1.56
N LEU A 244 5.72 -11.40 2.40
CA LEU A 244 5.06 -10.38 3.19
C LEU A 244 5.70 -9.03 2.86
N THR A 245 4.89 -8.04 2.54
CA THR A 245 5.32 -6.66 2.35
C THR A 245 4.67 -5.75 3.37
N ASP A 246 5.43 -4.83 3.90
CA ASP A 246 5.00 -3.76 4.81
C ASP A 246 5.37 -2.41 4.19
N HIS A 247 4.35 -1.66 3.75
CA HIS A 247 4.55 -0.44 2.99
C HIS A 247 4.60 0.75 3.91
N HIS A 248 5.76 1.40 3.95
CA HIS A 248 6.07 2.58 4.73
C HIS A 248 6.36 3.80 3.86
N GLU A 249 6.57 4.94 4.51
CA GLU A 249 7.15 6.15 3.91
C GLU A 249 8.45 6.50 4.58
N MET A 250 9.37 7.04 3.79
CA MET A 250 10.57 7.70 4.29
C MET A 250 10.28 9.16 4.62
N GLY A 251 11.16 9.82 5.35
CA GLY A 251 11.03 11.25 5.66
C GLY A 251 10.94 12.11 4.40
N THR A 252 10.30 13.27 4.51
CA THR A 252 9.98 14.19 3.38
C THR A 252 11.19 14.54 2.50
N ASN A 253 12.39 14.60 3.08
CA ASN A 253 13.64 14.92 2.37
C ASN A 253 14.43 13.68 1.94
N SER A 254 13.84 12.50 2.04
CA SER A 254 14.45 11.22 1.63
C SER A 254 13.92 10.77 0.29
N SER A 255 14.67 9.89 -0.38
CA SER A 255 14.22 9.17 -1.55
C SER A 255 13.59 7.82 -1.16
N PHE A 256 13.13 7.05 -2.14
CA PHE A 256 12.53 5.73 -1.88
C PHE A 256 13.56 4.73 -1.35
N PHE A 257 13.14 3.90 -0.41
CA PHE A 257 13.91 2.79 0.11
C PHE A 257 13.15 1.48 -0.10
N PHE A 258 13.88 0.41 -0.41
CA PHE A 258 13.37 -0.96 -0.42
C PHE A 258 14.50 -1.96 -0.10
N GLN A 259 14.11 -3.12 0.39
CA GLN A 259 15.05 -4.20 0.71
C GLN A 259 15.88 -4.62 -0.53
N PRO A 260 17.10 -5.18 -0.39
CA PRO A 260 17.49 -6.09 0.71
C PRO A 260 18.14 -5.48 1.95
N GLY A 261 18.45 -4.19 2.00
CA GLY A 261 19.20 -3.62 3.12
C GLY A 261 20.70 -3.98 3.08
N ILE A 262 21.41 -3.73 4.18
CA ILE A 262 22.84 -4.01 4.28
C ILE A 262 23.07 -5.50 4.63
N PRO A 263 23.76 -6.29 3.78
CA PRO A 263 23.93 -7.73 3.98
C PRO A 263 24.57 -8.12 5.32
N SER A 264 25.50 -7.31 5.83
CA SER A 264 26.20 -7.57 7.11
C SER A 264 25.29 -7.38 8.34
N ARG A 265 24.12 -6.79 8.18
CA ARG A 265 23.14 -6.54 9.24
C ARG A 265 21.91 -7.46 9.15
N THR A 266 21.89 -8.35 8.18
CA THR A 266 20.83 -9.35 8.07
C THR A 266 20.87 -10.31 9.27
N HIS A 267 19.72 -10.60 9.86
CA HIS A 267 19.61 -11.52 11.00
C HIS A 267 20.26 -12.87 10.67
N PRO A 268 21.14 -13.41 11.51
CA PRO A 268 21.94 -14.61 11.20
C PRO A 268 21.13 -15.88 10.94
N LEU A 269 19.89 -15.95 11.42
CA LEU A 269 18.97 -17.05 11.15
C LEU A 269 18.20 -16.92 9.85
N THR A 270 18.32 -15.79 9.14
CA THR A 270 17.65 -15.61 7.84
C THR A 270 18.28 -16.50 6.78
N PRO A 271 17.50 -17.40 6.14
CA PRO A 271 18.03 -18.31 5.13
C PRO A 271 18.64 -17.53 3.94
N LYS A 272 19.73 -18.07 3.36
CA LYS A 272 20.36 -17.47 2.18
C LYS A 272 19.39 -17.33 1.00
N LEU A 273 18.48 -18.28 0.81
CA LEU A 273 17.46 -18.20 -0.25
C LEU A 273 16.53 -16.99 -0.04
N ASN A 274 16.12 -16.70 1.21
CA ASN A 274 15.32 -15.50 1.49
C ASN A 274 16.05 -14.23 1.06
N GLN A 275 17.34 -14.10 1.41
CA GLN A 275 18.16 -12.95 1.01
C GLN A 275 18.27 -12.81 -0.51
N GLN A 276 18.46 -13.93 -1.23
CA GLN A 276 18.52 -13.94 -2.69
C GLN A 276 17.20 -13.49 -3.32
N LEU A 277 16.06 -14.05 -2.88
CA LEU A 277 14.74 -13.69 -3.39
C LEU A 277 14.38 -12.24 -3.06
N THR A 278 14.74 -11.76 -1.87
CA THR A 278 14.53 -10.35 -1.49
C THR A 278 15.32 -9.42 -2.41
N LYS A 279 16.57 -9.78 -2.73
CA LYS A 279 17.37 -9.01 -3.69
C LYS A 279 16.77 -9.03 -5.10
N GLU A 280 16.24 -10.17 -5.55
CA GLU A 280 15.56 -10.26 -6.85
C GLU A 280 14.32 -9.37 -6.91
N ILE A 281 13.50 -9.34 -5.84
CA ILE A 281 12.37 -8.41 -5.72
C ILE A 281 12.87 -6.95 -5.77
N GLY A 282 13.96 -6.64 -5.07
CA GLY A 282 14.60 -5.33 -5.11
C GLY A 282 15.00 -4.89 -6.52
N ASN A 283 15.47 -5.80 -7.38
CA ASN A 283 15.80 -5.47 -8.77
C ASN A 283 14.58 -4.99 -9.56
N TYR A 284 13.42 -5.61 -9.37
CA TYR A 284 12.17 -5.14 -10.01
C TYR A 284 11.74 -3.75 -9.52
N HIS A 285 11.94 -3.44 -8.24
CA HIS A 285 11.70 -2.10 -7.73
C HIS A 285 12.67 -1.09 -8.35
N ALA A 286 13.97 -1.43 -8.43
CA ALA A 286 14.99 -0.60 -9.06
C ALA A 286 14.64 -0.29 -10.52
N GLU A 287 14.30 -1.31 -11.31
CA GLU A 287 13.88 -1.15 -12.71
C GLU A 287 12.66 -0.22 -12.85
N ALA A 288 11.67 -0.33 -11.96
CA ALA A 288 10.49 0.53 -11.97
C ALA A 288 10.86 2.00 -11.67
N PHE A 289 11.72 2.25 -10.68
CA PHE A 289 12.18 3.60 -10.35
C PHE A 289 13.09 4.20 -11.42
N ASP A 290 13.95 3.40 -12.05
CA ASP A 290 14.78 3.82 -13.17
C ASP A 290 13.94 4.28 -14.36
N GLN A 291 12.85 3.55 -14.68
CA GLN A 291 11.90 3.94 -15.72
C GLN A 291 11.19 5.26 -15.43
N LEU A 292 10.91 5.54 -14.15
CA LEU A 292 10.28 6.79 -13.70
C LEU A 292 11.28 7.94 -13.54
N GLY A 293 12.59 7.66 -13.53
CA GLY A 293 13.63 8.63 -13.21
C GLY A 293 13.61 9.09 -11.75
N SER A 294 13.09 8.25 -10.84
CA SER A 294 12.99 8.53 -9.41
C SER A 294 14.21 8.00 -8.66
N LEU A 295 14.70 8.77 -7.68
CA LEU A 295 15.80 8.35 -6.83
C LEU A 295 15.36 7.30 -5.81
N TYR A 296 16.22 6.34 -5.56
CA TYR A 296 16.01 5.28 -4.56
C TYR A 296 17.34 4.82 -3.97
N TYR A 297 17.26 4.05 -2.90
CA TYR A 297 18.38 3.30 -2.33
C TYR A 297 17.88 1.98 -1.74
N SER A 298 18.76 1.00 -1.62
CA SER A 298 18.45 -0.34 -1.12
C SER A 298 19.38 -0.78 0.01
N GLU A 299 20.33 0.06 0.40
CA GLU A 299 21.25 -0.17 1.51
C GLU A 299 21.05 0.93 2.55
N GLU A 300 20.50 0.58 3.71
CA GLU A 300 20.26 1.47 4.84
C GLU A 300 20.78 0.78 6.10
N ASN A 301 21.25 1.56 7.07
CA ASN A 301 21.90 1.03 8.24
C ASN A 301 21.11 1.14 9.55
N PHE A 302 19.94 1.77 9.55
CA PHE A 302 19.14 1.89 10.77
C PHE A 302 17.94 0.95 10.83
N ASP A 303 17.44 0.46 9.69
CA ASP A 303 16.30 -0.45 9.62
C ASP A 303 16.69 -1.93 9.62
N ASP A 304 17.99 -2.23 9.58
CA ASP A 304 18.49 -3.59 9.63
C ASP A 304 18.61 -4.10 11.07
N PHE A 305 18.67 -5.42 11.22
CA PHE A 305 18.84 -6.10 12.49
C PHE A 305 20.08 -5.64 13.28
#